data_370b82672a4948ee81e44baf320e40bd
#
_entry.id   370b82672a4948ee81e44baf320e40bd
#
_cell.length_a   1.000
_cell.length_b   1.000
_cell.length_c   1.000
_cell.angle_alpha   90.00
_cell.angle_beta   90.00
_cell.angle_gamma   90.00
#
_symmetry.space_group_name_H-M   'P 1'
#
loop_
_entity.id
_entity.type
_entity.pdbx_description
1 polymer ?
#
loop_
_entity_poly.entity_id
_entity_poly.type
_entity_poly.pdbx_seq_one_letter_code
_entity_poly.pdbx_strand_id
1 'polypeptide(L)'
;MCPQSFGRRFAKGYMEFSLFKKIIDEAKTFVYDVNLHHTGEPTLHPRLPEMIRYTKESGIYTRLHTNATLLNEERARALLTSGLDLISFSFDGYEKEEYEKIRVRSDFDETLGNILNFLRLKKKLGQTTPYTIFEVIDFSGEAKDPERQRRFRSLFADLPLDQLVIKEPHNWAGSYEIKSHVPSYYTDYYSPCTFPWYALVIFWNGKVAPCPQDFYGDLDMGDVNKSSIKEIWNSAPMMELRRLMKEGRGHDLSPCSGCDMIKRKTFLGVPTLNMKTFLKESVLGYKG
;
A
#
# COMPACT_ATOMS: atom_id res chain seq x y z
N MET A 1 -12.20 4.43 8.34
CA MET A 1 -11.19 3.45 7.94
C MET A 1 -9.82 4.06 7.60
N CYS A 2 -9.71 5.09 6.77
CA CYS A 2 -8.44 5.79 6.56
C CYS A 2 -8.19 6.81 7.68
N PRO A 3 -7.00 6.87 8.31
CA PRO A 3 -6.68 7.85 9.35
C PRO A 3 -6.91 9.31 8.96
N GLN A 4 -6.87 9.65 7.67
CA GLN A 4 -7.21 10.99 7.18
C GLN A 4 -8.64 11.43 7.51
N SER A 5 -9.57 10.48 7.69
CA SER A 5 -10.99 10.79 7.86
C SER A 5 -11.36 11.09 9.31
N PHE A 6 -10.60 10.59 10.27
CA PHE A 6 -10.90 10.68 11.70
C PHE A 6 -9.70 11.02 12.59
N GLY A 7 -8.49 11.00 12.03
CA GLY A 7 -7.27 11.32 12.75
C GLY A 7 -6.95 12.81 12.80
N ARG A 8 -5.78 13.12 13.31
CA ARG A 8 -5.26 14.49 13.34
C ARG A 8 -5.00 15.03 11.93
N ARG A 9 -5.12 16.35 11.78
CA ARG A 9 -4.76 17.02 10.53
C ARG A 9 -3.24 16.99 10.33
N PHE A 10 -2.81 16.80 9.09
CA PHE A 10 -1.42 16.93 8.67
C PHE A 10 -1.32 17.70 7.35
N ALA A 11 -0.14 18.21 7.07
CA ALA A 11 0.11 18.97 5.84
C ALA A 11 -0.09 18.09 4.60
N LYS A 12 -0.72 18.67 3.59
CA LYS A 12 -0.98 18.03 2.30
C LYS A 12 -0.18 18.73 1.21
N GLY A 13 0.27 17.96 0.23
CA GLY A 13 1.01 18.50 -0.92
C GLY A 13 1.28 17.42 -1.94
N TYR A 14 1.96 17.84 -3.00
CA TYR A 14 2.49 16.95 -4.02
C TYR A 14 4.01 16.92 -3.93
N MET A 15 4.60 15.74 -4.14
CA MET A 15 6.05 15.63 -4.22
C MET A 15 6.54 16.33 -5.50
N GLU A 16 7.45 17.26 -5.34
CA GLU A 16 8.10 17.89 -6.48
C GLU A 16 8.85 16.86 -7.33
N PHE A 17 8.74 16.95 -8.64
CA PHE A 17 9.32 15.96 -9.55
C PHE A 17 10.86 15.92 -9.47
N SER A 18 11.50 17.04 -9.17
CA SER A 18 12.95 17.10 -8.92
C SER A 18 13.37 16.29 -7.68
N LEU A 19 12.60 16.40 -6.59
CA LEU A 19 12.80 15.60 -5.39
C LEU A 19 12.55 14.11 -5.68
N PHE A 20 11.48 13.79 -6.40
CA PHE A 20 11.19 12.42 -6.81
C PHE A 20 12.34 11.81 -7.62
N LYS A 21 12.86 12.52 -8.62
CA LYS A 21 14.01 12.08 -9.42
C LYS A 21 15.23 11.81 -8.54
N LYS A 22 15.56 12.73 -7.63
CA LYS A 22 16.65 12.53 -6.67
C LYS A 22 16.49 11.22 -5.89
N ILE A 23 15.28 10.95 -5.35
CA ILE A 23 14.98 9.74 -4.61
C ILE A 23 15.18 8.49 -5.47
N ILE A 24 14.64 8.47 -6.69
CA ILE A 24 14.77 7.33 -7.60
C ILE A 24 16.20 7.11 -8.04
N ASP A 25 16.96 8.18 -8.33
CA ASP A 25 18.37 8.09 -8.71
C ASP A 25 19.26 7.51 -7.60
N GLU A 26 18.98 7.84 -6.35
CA GLU A 26 19.63 7.23 -5.21
C GLU A 26 19.21 5.77 -5.00
N ALA A 27 17.90 5.50 -5.16
CA ALA A 27 17.30 4.20 -4.84
C ALA A 27 17.63 3.08 -5.86
N LYS A 28 17.80 3.42 -7.14
CA LYS A 28 17.88 2.45 -8.27
C LYS A 28 18.95 1.38 -8.15
N THR A 29 19.95 1.56 -7.29
CA THR A 29 21.05 0.59 -7.11
C THR A 29 20.79 -0.44 -6.00
N PHE A 30 19.79 -0.23 -5.15
CA PHE A 30 19.54 -1.11 -3.99
C PHE A 30 18.05 -1.34 -3.67
N VAL A 31 17.13 -0.64 -4.34
CA VAL A 31 15.70 -0.83 -4.13
C VAL A 31 15.13 -1.72 -5.23
N TYR A 32 14.36 -2.73 -4.82
CA TYR A 32 13.69 -3.66 -5.74
C TYR A 32 12.40 -3.06 -6.30
N ASP A 33 11.57 -2.46 -5.44
CA ASP A 33 10.29 -1.89 -5.82
C ASP A 33 9.99 -0.56 -5.12
N VAL A 34 9.12 0.21 -5.74
CA VAL A 34 8.59 1.46 -5.19
C VAL A 34 7.07 1.44 -5.25
N ASN A 35 6.45 1.74 -4.09
CA ASN A 35 5.02 1.96 -4.00
C ASN A 35 4.73 3.47 -4.10
N LEU A 36 4.09 3.91 -5.19
CA LEU A 36 3.79 5.33 -5.44
C LEU A 36 2.49 5.76 -4.75
N HIS A 37 2.31 5.35 -3.51
CA HIS A 37 1.18 5.72 -2.66
C HIS A 37 1.57 5.58 -1.19
N HIS A 38 0.90 6.35 -0.33
CA HIS A 38 0.88 6.15 1.12
C HIS A 38 -0.30 6.92 1.73
N THR A 39 -0.12 8.22 2.02
CA THR A 39 -1.13 9.08 2.64
C THR A 39 -1.83 9.93 1.59
N GLY A 40 -2.75 9.37 0.84
CA GLY A 40 -3.50 10.12 -0.18
C GLY A 40 -3.92 9.24 -1.36
N GLU A 41 -4.47 9.91 -2.37
CA GLU A 41 -4.83 9.28 -3.64
C GLU A 41 -3.79 9.66 -4.70
N PRO A 42 -3.01 8.70 -5.21
CA PRO A 42 -1.92 9.00 -6.15
C PRO A 42 -2.40 9.58 -7.49
N THR A 43 -3.62 9.20 -7.94
CA THR A 43 -4.17 9.71 -9.21
C THR A 43 -4.52 11.20 -9.16
N LEU A 44 -4.44 11.85 -8.00
CA LEU A 44 -4.48 13.31 -7.87
C LEU A 44 -3.19 13.97 -8.37
N HIS A 45 -2.05 13.25 -8.37
CA HIS A 45 -0.79 13.84 -8.77
C HIS A 45 -0.74 14.07 -10.28
N PRO A 46 -0.58 15.34 -10.77
CA PRO A 46 -0.69 15.65 -12.20
C PRO A 46 0.41 14.99 -13.05
N ARG A 47 1.56 14.70 -12.46
CA ARG A 47 2.70 14.10 -13.15
C ARG A 47 2.91 12.62 -12.79
N LEU A 48 1.90 11.93 -12.24
CA LEU A 48 2.02 10.53 -11.87
C LEU A 48 2.51 9.62 -13.02
N PRO A 49 1.98 9.72 -14.26
CA PRO A 49 2.47 8.87 -15.36
C PRO A 49 3.95 9.11 -15.71
N GLU A 50 4.45 10.34 -15.54
CA GLU A 50 5.87 10.65 -15.73
C GLU A 50 6.74 10.05 -14.62
N MET A 51 6.26 10.10 -13.36
CA MET A 51 6.94 9.46 -12.23
C MET A 51 7.05 7.96 -12.42
N ILE A 52 5.96 7.30 -12.85
CA ILE A 52 5.97 5.86 -13.15
C ILE A 52 7.00 5.55 -14.24
N ARG A 53 6.96 6.28 -15.34
CA ARG A 53 7.90 6.07 -16.47
C ARG A 53 9.34 6.23 -16.03
N TYR A 54 9.65 7.30 -15.29
CA TYR A 54 11.00 7.53 -14.77
C TYR A 54 11.49 6.40 -13.85
N THR A 55 10.62 5.90 -12.98
CA THR A 55 10.94 4.78 -12.10
C THR A 55 11.19 3.50 -12.90
N LYS A 56 10.34 3.22 -13.90
CA LYS A 56 10.48 2.07 -14.79
C LYS A 56 11.77 2.11 -15.60
N GLU A 57 12.11 3.25 -16.18
CA GLU A 57 13.36 3.48 -16.91
C GLU A 57 14.60 3.33 -16.02
N SER A 58 14.45 3.58 -14.73
CA SER A 58 15.48 3.34 -13.71
C SER A 58 15.64 1.87 -13.29
N GLY A 59 14.85 0.95 -13.85
CA GLY A 59 14.91 -0.49 -13.57
C GLY A 59 14.20 -0.92 -12.29
N ILE A 60 13.40 -0.06 -11.67
CA ILE A 60 12.71 -0.34 -10.42
C ILE A 60 11.28 -0.80 -10.71
N TYR A 61 10.82 -1.86 -10.06
CA TYR A 61 9.44 -2.34 -10.12
C TYR A 61 8.48 -1.34 -9.49
N THR A 62 7.45 -0.91 -10.23
CA THR A 62 6.58 0.18 -9.82
C THR A 62 5.19 -0.32 -9.45
N ARG A 63 4.77 -0.04 -8.24
CA ARG A 63 3.45 -0.41 -7.71
C ARG A 63 2.60 0.83 -7.41
N LEU A 64 1.29 0.69 -7.60
CA LEU A 64 0.31 1.73 -7.31
C LEU A 64 -0.92 1.13 -6.64
N HIS A 65 -1.39 1.74 -5.54
CA HIS A 65 -2.74 1.50 -5.03
C HIS A 65 -3.57 2.76 -5.22
N THR A 66 -4.79 2.59 -5.69
CA THR A 66 -5.72 3.71 -5.93
C THR A 66 -7.12 3.34 -5.44
N ASN A 67 -7.86 4.33 -4.98
CA ASN A 67 -9.28 4.19 -4.68
C ASN A 67 -10.15 4.18 -5.95
N ALA A 68 -9.57 4.40 -7.12
CA ALA A 68 -10.17 4.41 -8.46
C ALA A 68 -11.29 5.43 -8.69
N THR A 69 -11.61 6.30 -7.73
CA THR A 69 -12.71 7.29 -7.89
C THR A 69 -12.44 8.31 -8.99
N LEU A 70 -11.16 8.58 -9.28
CA LEU A 70 -10.74 9.54 -10.31
C LEU A 70 -10.21 8.87 -11.58
N LEU A 71 -10.38 7.56 -11.72
CA LEU A 71 -9.78 6.76 -12.79
C LEU A 71 -10.65 6.80 -14.07
N ASN A 72 -10.83 8.00 -14.63
CA ASN A 72 -11.48 8.18 -15.93
C ASN A 72 -10.63 7.59 -17.09
N GLU A 73 -11.16 7.58 -18.31
CA GLU A 73 -10.49 6.96 -19.46
C GLU A 73 -9.11 7.59 -19.76
N GLU A 74 -8.98 8.89 -19.62
CA GLU A 74 -7.71 9.61 -19.85
C GLU A 74 -6.62 9.14 -18.88
N ARG A 75 -6.93 9.12 -17.57
CA ARG A 75 -6.00 8.63 -16.53
C ARG A 75 -5.71 7.15 -16.68
N ALA A 76 -6.74 6.34 -16.97
CA ALA A 76 -6.58 4.91 -17.22
C ALA A 76 -5.60 4.66 -18.38
N ARG A 77 -5.76 5.37 -19.50
CA ARG A 77 -4.85 5.29 -20.64
C ARG A 77 -3.44 5.71 -20.29
N ALA A 78 -3.29 6.85 -19.59
CA ALA A 78 -1.99 7.34 -19.16
C ALA A 78 -1.25 6.35 -18.23
N LEU A 79 -1.95 5.70 -17.30
CA LEU A 79 -1.37 4.66 -16.45
C LEU A 79 -1.00 3.40 -17.23
N LEU A 80 -1.88 2.93 -18.13
CA LEU A 80 -1.61 1.74 -18.96
C LEU A 80 -0.39 1.91 -19.87
N THR A 81 -0.12 3.14 -20.30
CA THR A 81 1.03 3.44 -21.21
C THR A 81 2.26 3.97 -20.49
N SER A 82 2.23 4.08 -19.16
CA SER A 82 3.35 4.61 -18.37
C SER A 82 4.45 3.60 -18.04
N GLY A 83 4.20 2.31 -18.24
CA GLY A 83 5.11 1.24 -17.83
C GLY A 83 4.89 0.77 -16.39
N LEU A 84 3.74 1.07 -15.80
CA LEU A 84 3.36 0.57 -14.47
C LEU A 84 3.38 -0.96 -14.44
N ASP A 85 3.97 -1.54 -13.40
CA ASP A 85 4.09 -3.00 -13.26
C ASP A 85 2.90 -3.60 -12.52
N LEU A 86 2.37 -2.93 -11.50
CA LEU A 86 1.24 -3.41 -10.70
C LEU A 86 0.30 -2.25 -10.30
N ILE A 87 -0.99 -2.47 -10.45
CA ILE A 87 -2.04 -1.62 -9.90
C ILE A 87 -2.98 -2.42 -9.01
N SER A 88 -3.27 -1.89 -7.82
CA SER A 88 -4.28 -2.44 -6.92
C SER A 88 -5.41 -1.44 -6.75
N PHE A 89 -6.63 -1.88 -7.01
CA PHE A 89 -7.84 -1.11 -6.79
C PHE A 89 -8.37 -1.41 -5.39
N SER A 90 -8.32 -0.43 -4.51
CA SER A 90 -8.85 -0.54 -3.16
C SER A 90 -10.36 -0.29 -3.17
N PHE A 91 -11.16 -1.35 -2.98
CA PHE A 91 -12.61 -1.31 -3.15
C PHE A 91 -13.31 -2.11 -2.04
N ASP A 92 -13.52 -1.55 -0.89
CA ASP A 92 -13.96 -2.25 0.30
C ASP A 92 -15.48 -2.50 0.30
N GLY A 93 -15.90 -3.69 -0.10
CA GLY A 93 -17.29 -4.15 -0.16
C GLY A 93 -17.64 -4.75 -1.52
N TYR A 94 -18.70 -5.57 -1.56
CA TYR A 94 -19.22 -6.18 -2.78
C TYR A 94 -20.56 -5.60 -3.21
N GLU A 95 -21.19 -4.82 -2.36
CA GLU A 95 -22.48 -4.21 -2.55
C GLU A 95 -22.44 -2.72 -2.23
N LYS A 96 -23.35 -1.96 -2.83
CA LYS A 96 -23.38 -0.50 -2.77
C LYS A 96 -23.44 0.02 -1.33
N GLU A 97 -24.37 -0.51 -0.55
CA GLU A 97 -24.60 -0.07 0.83
C GLU A 97 -23.35 -0.32 1.73
N GLU A 98 -22.68 -1.44 1.54
CA GLU A 98 -21.46 -1.79 2.26
C GLU A 98 -20.31 -0.86 1.86
N TYR A 99 -20.08 -0.71 0.56
CA TYR A 99 -19.02 0.13 0.01
C TYR A 99 -19.16 1.60 0.43
N GLU A 100 -20.33 2.21 0.24
CA GLU A 100 -20.57 3.62 0.52
C GLU A 100 -20.55 3.94 2.02
N LYS A 101 -20.91 2.98 2.87
CA LYS A 101 -20.76 3.08 4.33
C LYS A 101 -19.29 3.17 4.76
N ILE A 102 -18.41 2.42 4.09
CA ILE A 102 -16.98 2.37 4.41
C ILE A 102 -16.25 3.53 3.72
N ARG A 103 -16.53 3.74 2.43
CA ARG A 103 -15.91 4.78 1.60
C ARG A 103 -16.83 5.98 1.44
N VAL A 104 -16.96 6.71 2.52
CA VAL A 104 -17.82 7.89 2.62
C VAL A 104 -17.50 8.89 1.51
N ARG A 105 -18.52 9.39 0.81
CA ARG A 105 -18.47 10.30 -0.35
C ARG A 105 -17.94 9.66 -1.66
N SER A 106 -17.77 8.35 -1.71
CA SER A 106 -17.54 7.64 -2.97
C SER A 106 -18.85 7.06 -3.48
N ASP A 107 -19.01 6.99 -4.78
CA ASP A 107 -20.13 6.33 -5.46
C ASP A 107 -19.67 4.93 -5.90
N PHE A 108 -20.43 3.90 -5.56
CA PHE A 108 -20.12 2.51 -5.86
C PHE A 108 -20.14 2.25 -7.38
N ASP A 109 -21.22 2.68 -8.06
CA ASP A 109 -21.43 2.38 -9.47
C ASP A 109 -20.41 3.11 -10.34
N GLU A 110 -20.11 4.38 -10.02
CA GLU A 110 -19.10 5.16 -10.71
C GLU A 110 -17.72 4.54 -10.53
N THR A 111 -17.34 4.21 -9.28
CA THR A 111 -16.00 3.67 -9.00
C THR A 111 -15.81 2.28 -9.60
N LEU A 112 -16.80 1.41 -9.50
CA LEU A 112 -16.78 0.10 -10.16
C LEU A 112 -16.72 0.26 -11.68
N GLY A 113 -17.49 1.17 -12.24
CA GLY A 113 -17.48 1.52 -13.66
C GLY A 113 -16.08 1.96 -14.14
N ASN A 114 -15.40 2.79 -13.37
CA ASN A 114 -14.02 3.22 -13.64
C ASN A 114 -13.06 2.02 -13.71
N ILE A 115 -13.14 1.10 -12.76
CA ILE A 115 -12.29 -0.10 -12.73
C ILE A 115 -12.60 -1.02 -13.93
N LEU A 116 -13.86 -1.28 -14.21
CA LEU A 116 -14.26 -2.08 -15.36
C LEU A 116 -13.79 -1.46 -16.68
N ASN A 117 -13.89 -0.14 -16.81
CA ASN A 117 -13.41 0.59 -17.99
C ASN A 117 -11.88 0.54 -18.12
N PHE A 118 -11.13 0.63 -17.02
CA PHE A 118 -9.69 0.41 -17.03
C PHE A 118 -9.33 -0.98 -17.57
N LEU A 119 -10.00 -2.02 -17.10
CA LEU A 119 -9.75 -3.39 -17.53
C LEU A 119 -10.17 -3.63 -19.00
N ARG A 120 -11.29 -3.05 -19.44
CA ARG A 120 -11.69 -3.08 -20.87
C ARG A 120 -10.66 -2.39 -21.74
N LEU A 121 -10.14 -1.26 -21.31
CA LEU A 121 -9.10 -0.52 -22.03
C LEU A 121 -7.78 -1.31 -22.06
N LYS A 122 -7.37 -1.93 -20.95
CA LYS A 122 -6.22 -2.85 -20.89
C LYS A 122 -6.36 -3.97 -21.92
N LYS A 123 -7.53 -4.64 -21.98
CA LYS A 123 -7.84 -5.66 -22.96
C LYS A 123 -7.78 -5.15 -24.41
N LYS A 124 -8.42 -4.00 -24.65
CA LYS A 124 -8.48 -3.35 -25.99
C LYS A 124 -7.09 -2.97 -26.51
N LEU A 125 -6.20 -2.53 -25.62
CA LEU A 125 -4.81 -2.18 -25.95
C LEU A 125 -3.87 -3.41 -26.03
N GLY A 126 -4.35 -4.61 -25.75
CA GLY A 126 -3.53 -5.83 -25.72
C GLY A 126 -2.43 -5.82 -24.65
N GLN A 127 -2.62 -5.03 -23.59
CA GLN A 127 -1.61 -4.88 -22.52
C GLN A 127 -1.65 -6.05 -21.56
N THR A 128 -0.49 -6.66 -21.29
CA THR A 128 -0.31 -7.66 -20.23
C THR A 128 0.01 -7.03 -18.88
N THR A 129 0.59 -5.85 -18.88
CA THR A 129 0.86 -5.03 -17.69
C THR A 129 -0.07 -3.80 -17.67
N PRO A 130 -0.28 -3.21 -16.48
CA PRO A 130 0.13 -3.65 -15.15
C PRO A 130 -0.59 -4.94 -14.70
N TYR A 131 0.04 -5.72 -13.80
CA TYR A 131 -0.66 -6.75 -13.02
C TYR A 131 -1.77 -6.09 -12.21
N THR A 132 -2.99 -6.59 -12.31
CA THR A 132 -4.18 -5.92 -11.75
C THR A 132 -4.75 -6.68 -10.56
N ILE A 133 -4.84 -6.00 -9.42
CA ILE A 133 -5.41 -6.56 -8.19
C ILE A 133 -6.68 -5.79 -7.83
N PHE A 134 -7.73 -6.52 -7.52
CA PHE A 134 -8.90 -5.97 -6.84
C PHE A 134 -8.80 -6.31 -5.35
N GLU A 135 -8.68 -5.30 -4.50
CA GLU A 135 -8.44 -5.48 -3.08
C GLU A 135 -9.65 -5.08 -2.25
N VAL A 136 -10.08 -6.01 -1.38
CA VAL A 136 -11.16 -5.80 -0.41
C VAL A 136 -10.58 -5.95 1.00
N ILE A 137 -10.77 -4.94 1.85
CA ILE A 137 -10.48 -5.07 3.28
C ILE A 137 -11.78 -5.49 3.97
N ASP A 138 -11.74 -6.65 4.61
CA ASP A 138 -12.89 -7.26 5.29
C ASP A 138 -13.08 -6.66 6.68
N PHE A 139 -13.95 -5.65 6.76
CA PHE A 139 -14.34 -5.03 8.03
C PHE A 139 -15.48 -5.74 8.74
N SER A 140 -16.26 -6.56 8.04
CA SER A 140 -17.44 -7.25 8.58
C SER A 140 -17.16 -8.68 9.04
N GLY A 141 -16.12 -9.31 8.49
CA GLY A 141 -15.88 -10.76 8.58
C GLY A 141 -16.64 -11.57 7.52
N GLU A 142 -17.45 -10.91 6.67
CA GLU A 142 -18.31 -11.54 5.66
C GLU A 142 -17.72 -11.52 4.24
N ALA A 143 -16.64 -10.77 4.02
CA ALA A 143 -16.02 -10.65 2.70
C ALA A 143 -15.43 -11.99 2.19
N LYS A 144 -15.26 -12.98 3.08
CA LYS A 144 -14.79 -14.33 2.73
C LYS A 144 -15.92 -15.27 2.27
N ASP A 145 -17.17 -14.83 2.25
CA ASP A 145 -18.29 -15.64 1.75
C ASP A 145 -18.06 -16.05 0.29
N PRO A 146 -17.99 -17.37 -0.02
CA PRO A 146 -17.65 -17.84 -1.36
C PRO A 146 -18.72 -17.51 -2.42
N GLU A 147 -19.99 -17.38 -2.04
CA GLU A 147 -21.06 -17.08 -2.97
C GLU A 147 -21.04 -15.61 -3.36
N ARG A 148 -20.90 -14.70 -2.39
CA ARG A 148 -20.70 -13.27 -2.62
C ARG A 148 -19.48 -13.01 -3.50
N GLN A 149 -18.37 -13.70 -3.22
CA GLN A 149 -17.17 -13.60 -4.04
C GLN A 149 -17.38 -14.07 -5.47
N ARG A 150 -18.06 -15.21 -5.69
CA ARG A 150 -18.33 -15.72 -7.04
C ARG A 150 -19.17 -14.76 -7.83
N ARG A 151 -20.27 -14.24 -7.22
CA ARG A 151 -21.15 -13.25 -7.87
C ARG A 151 -20.39 -11.99 -8.24
N PHE A 152 -19.56 -11.48 -7.34
CA PHE A 152 -18.76 -10.30 -7.62
C PHE A 152 -17.68 -10.55 -8.67
N ARG A 153 -17.00 -11.70 -8.61
CA ARG A 153 -16.01 -12.11 -9.63
C ARG A 153 -16.59 -12.25 -11.02
N SER A 154 -17.86 -12.64 -11.16
CA SER A 154 -18.51 -12.78 -12.47
C SER A 154 -18.57 -11.46 -13.26
N LEU A 155 -18.51 -10.30 -12.58
CA LEU A 155 -18.43 -9.00 -13.22
C LEU A 155 -17.15 -8.80 -14.05
N PHE A 156 -16.11 -9.58 -13.76
CA PHE A 156 -14.80 -9.51 -14.38
C PHE A 156 -14.48 -10.70 -15.29
N ALA A 157 -15.45 -11.60 -15.57
CA ALA A 157 -15.22 -12.89 -16.21
C ALA A 157 -14.44 -12.79 -17.54
N ASP A 158 -14.71 -11.76 -18.34
CA ASP A 158 -14.07 -11.54 -19.64
C ASP A 158 -13.00 -10.44 -19.63
N LEU A 159 -12.60 -9.99 -18.45
CA LEU A 159 -11.69 -8.87 -18.26
C LEU A 159 -10.36 -9.33 -17.66
N PRO A 160 -9.24 -8.68 -17.99
CA PRO A 160 -7.91 -9.05 -17.53
C PRO A 160 -7.66 -8.57 -16.08
N LEU A 161 -8.52 -9.02 -15.14
CA LEU A 161 -8.28 -8.90 -13.72
C LEU A 161 -7.45 -10.11 -13.27
N ASP A 162 -6.22 -9.86 -12.81
CA ASP A 162 -5.29 -10.93 -12.46
C ASP A 162 -5.60 -11.54 -11.09
N GLN A 163 -6.03 -10.72 -10.12
CA GLN A 163 -6.31 -11.22 -8.77
C GLN A 163 -7.40 -10.43 -8.04
N LEU A 164 -8.24 -11.14 -7.26
CA LEU A 164 -9.06 -10.57 -6.20
C LEU A 164 -8.48 -11.02 -4.87
N VAL A 165 -8.12 -10.05 -4.01
CA VAL A 165 -7.48 -10.26 -2.72
C VAL A 165 -8.37 -9.75 -1.61
N ILE A 166 -8.57 -10.57 -0.58
CA ILE A 166 -9.27 -10.17 0.64
C ILE A 166 -8.25 -10.06 1.75
N LYS A 167 -8.18 -8.89 2.36
CA LYS A 167 -7.28 -8.60 3.48
C LYS A 167 -8.08 -8.35 4.74
N GLU A 168 -7.52 -8.73 5.86
CA GLU A 168 -8.01 -8.32 7.16
C GLU A 168 -7.52 -6.90 7.47
N PRO A 169 -8.34 -6.08 8.17
CA PRO A 169 -7.92 -4.74 8.54
C PRO A 169 -6.75 -4.78 9.52
N HIS A 170 -5.93 -3.74 9.50
CA HIS A 170 -4.90 -3.47 10.51
C HIS A 170 -5.21 -2.14 11.20
N ASN A 171 -4.57 -1.89 12.35
CA ASN A 171 -4.96 -0.80 13.23
C ASN A 171 -4.21 0.53 13.00
N TRP A 172 -3.40 0.65 11.92
CA TRP A 172 -2.62 1.85 11.62
C TRP A 172 -1.85 2.37 12.84
N ALA A 173 -1.03 1.50 13.44
CA ALA A 173 -0.26 1.80 14.65
C ALA A 173 -1.13 2.38 15.79
N GLY A 174 -2.30 1.80 16.00
CA GLY A 174 -3.24 2.21 17.05
C GLY A 174 -4.16 3.39 16.69
N SER A 175 -4.05 3.94 15.46
CA SER A 175 -4.92 5.04 15.01
C SER A 175 -6.34 4.61 14.65
N TYR A 176 -6.58 3.30 14.52
CA TYR A 176 -7.88 2.71 14.21
C TYR A 176 -8.18 1.52 15.12
N GLU A 177 -9.35 1.51 15.74
CA GLU A 177 -9.82 0.36 16.54
C GLU A 177 -10.58 -0.62 15.66
N ILE A 178 -10.10 -1.86 15.57
CA ILE A 178 -10.78 -2.93 14.87
C ILE A 178 -11.89 -3.47 15.77
N LYS A 179 -13.15 -3.12 15.46
CA LYS A 179 -14.31 -3.44 16.33
C LYS A 179 -15.03 -4.74 15.94
N SER A 180 -14.87 -5.19 14.70
CA SER A 180 -15.68 -6.26 14.14
C SER A 180 -15.23 -7.65 14.56
N HIS A 181 -13.94 -7.87 14.62
CA HIS A 181 -13.34 -9.18 14.96
C HIS A 181 -11.85 -9.02 15.27
N VAL A 182 -11.29 -10.01 15.95
CA VAL A 182 -9.83 -10.12 16.16
C VAL A 182 -9.23 -10.69 14.87
N PRO A 183 -8.32 -9.98 14.19
CA PRO A 183 -7.70 -10.49 12.97
C PRO A 183 -7.00 -11.84 13.19
N SER A 184 -7.07 -12.72 12.20
CA SER A 184 -6.53 -14.10 12.30
C SER A 184 -5.02 -14.15 12.51
N TYR A 185 -4.31 -13.08 12.14
CA TYR A 185 -2.86 -12.94 12.32
C TYR A 185 -2.45 -12.46 13.70
N TYR A 186 -3.40 -12.00 14.54
CA TYR A 186 -3.11 -11.40 15.86
C TYR A 186 -2.70 -12.43 16.90
N THR A 187 -1.84 -12.00 17.82
CA THR A 187 -1.45 -12.75 19.02
C THR A 187 -1.15 -11.77 20.16
N ASP A 188 -1.29 -12.22 21.41
CA ASP A 188 -0.93 -11.42 22.59
C ASP A 188 0.59 -11.39 22.85
N TYR A 189 1.34 -12.25 22.18
CA TYR A 189 2.80 -12.29 22.30
C TYR A 189 3.47 -11.26 21.43
N TYR A 190 4.57 -10.68 21.93
CA TYR A 190 5.41 -9.79 21.16
C TYR A 190 6.07 -10.53 19.99
N SER A 191 6.06 -9.87 18.84
CA SER A 191 6.80 -10.27 17.64
C SER A 191 7.56 -9.08 17.09
N PRO A 192 8.88 -9.18 16.84
CA PRO A 192 9.62 -8.07 16.25
C PRO A 192 9.01 -7.63 14.91
N CYS A 193 8.76 -6.34 14.77
CA CYS A 193 8.32 -5.78 13.50
C CYS A 193 9.48 -5.80 12.50
N THR A 194 9.26 -6.30 11.29
CA THR A 194 10.30 -6.44 10.28
C THR A 194 10.45 -5.22 9.37
N PHE A 195 9.50 -4.28 9.34
CA PHE A 195 9.56 -3.10 8.48
C PHE A 195 10.88 -2.32 8.53
N PRO A 196 11.51 -2.06 9.72
CA PRO A 196 12.74 -1.29 9.78
C PRO A 196 13.93 -1.90 9.03
N TRP A 197 13.83 -3.15 8.56
CA TRP A 197 14.90 -3.85 7.84
C TRP A 197 14.69 -3.95 6.33
N TYR A 198 13.53 -3.53 5.79
CA TYR A 198 13.29 -3.63 4.35
C TYR A 198 12.48 -2.49 3.74
N ALA A 199 11.94 -1.57 4.53
CA ALA A 199 11.11 -0.49 4.01
C ALA A 199 11.45 0.88 4.60
N LEU A 200 11.22 1.92 3.82
CA LEU A 200 11.15 3.32 4.23
C LEU A 200 9.92 3.95 3.59
N VAL A 201 9.34 4.94 4.24
CA VAL A 201 8.33 5.82 3.67
C VAL A 201 8.91 7.22 3.53
N ILE A 202 8.88 7.77 2.33
CA ILE A 202 9.28 9.15 2.05
C ILE A 202 8.03 9.93 1.70
N PHE A 203 7.69 10.91 2.52
CA PHE A 203 6.53 11.77 2.30
C PHE A 203 6.78 12.77 1.18
N TRP A 204 5.70 13.39 0.70
CA TRP A 204 5.75 14.37 -0.38
C TRP A 204 6.73 15.55 -0.14
N ASN A 205 7.00 15.89 1.11
CA ASN A 205 7.90 16.99 1.52
C ASN A 205 9.34 16.53 1.81
N GLY A 206 9.65 15.26 1.60
CA GLY A 206 10.98 14.68 1.82
C GLY A 206 11.21 14.12 3.22
N LYS A 207 10.30 14.29 4.16
CA LYS A 207 10.38 13.65 5.47
C LYS A 207 10.31 12.13 5.36
N VAL A 208 11.00 11.43 6.27
CA VAL A 208 11.13 9.97 6.23
C VAL A 208 10.59 9.33 7.49
N ALA A 209 9.71 8.33 7.31
CA ALA A 209 9.24 7.42 8.35
C ALA A 209 9.75 5.99 8.13
N PRO A 210 9.87 5.16 9.19
CA PRO A 210 10.48 3.83 9.09
C PRO A 210 9.55 2.77 8.52
N CYS A 211 8.25 3.03 8.42
CA CYS A 211 7.26 2.04 7.96
C CYS A 211 5.94 2.68 7.52
N PRO A 212 5.12 1.97 6.70
CA PRO A 212 3.83 2.48 6.26
C PRO A 212 2.77 2.57 7.38
N GLN A 213 2.98 1.93 8.54
CA GLN A 213 2.03 2.02 9.66
C GLN A 213 2.14 3.34 10.41
N ASP A 214 3.30 3.98 10.37
CA ASP A 214 3.50 5.33 10.88
C ASP A 214 2.91 6.36 9.91
N PHE A 215 1.57 6.39 9.91
CA PHE A 215 0.78 7.16 8.95
C PHE A 215 1.08 8.67 9.00
N TYR A 216 1.41 9.19 10.16
CA TYR A 216 1.65 10.61 10.38
C TYR A 216 3.13 11.01 10.37
N GLY A 217 4.05 10.04 10.31
CA GLY A 217 5.48 10.28 10.39
C GLY A 217 5.93 10.72 11.78
N ASP A 218 5.37 10.10 12.82
CA ASP A 218 5.69 10.41 14.22
C ASP A 218 7.09 9.97 14.61
N LEU A 219 7.61 8.92 13.95
CA LEU A 219 9.00 8.50 14.05
C LEU A 219 9.80 9.18 12.93
N ASP A 220 10.32 10.37 13.22
CA ASP A 220 11.16 11.12 12.25
C ASP A 220 12.52 10.43 12.09
N MET A 221 12.75 9.81 10.93
CA MET A 221 14.03 9.17 10.59
C MET A 221 14.98 10.12 9.87
N GLY A 222 14.51 11.27 9.42
CA GLY A 222 15.28 12.28 8.70
C GLY A 222 14.53 12.91 7.53
N ASP A 223 15.31 13.53 6.64
CA ASP A 223 14.78 14.31 5.52
C ASP A 223 15.69 14.12 4.30
N VAL A 224 15.16 13.57 3.22
CA VAL A 224 15.92 13.32 1.98
C VAL A 224 16.31 14.61 1.25
N ASN A 225 15.78 15.77 1.64
CA ASN A 225 16.30 17.05 1.17
C ASN A 225 17.67 17.39 1.76
N LYS A 226 18.04 16.79 2.92
CA LYS A 226 19.24 17.09 3.70
C LYS A 226 20.26 15.98 3.70
N SER A 227 19.81 14.72 3.62
CA SER A 227 20.65 13.53 3.68
C SER A 227 20.26 12.54 2.59
N SER A 228 21.19 11.68 2.21
CA SER A 228 20.90 10.56 1.30
C SER A 228 20.04 9.50 1.98
N ILE A 229 19.35 8.68 1.18
CA ILE A 229 18.57 7.53 1.68
C ILE A 229 19.47 6.58 2.48
N LYS A 230 20.70 6.35 2.02
CA LYS A 230 21.67 5.48 2.69
C LYS A 230 22.10 6.03 4.05
N GLU A 231 22.32 7.33 4.18
CA GLU A 231 22.64 7.97 5.48
C GLU A 231 21.45 7.86 6.44
N ILE A 232 20.22 8.13 5.97
CA ILE A 232 19.00 8.00 6.78
C ILE A 232 18.80 6.55 7.22
N TRP A 233 18.99 5.58 6.32
CA TRP A 233 18.88 4.15 6.63
C TRP A 233 19.82 3.68 7.72
N ASN A 234 20.98 4.30 7.85
CA ASN A 234 22.02 4.01 8.85
C ASN A 234 22.10 5.07 9.96
N SER A 235 21.14 5.97 10.04
CA SER A 235 21.09 7.04 11.03
C SER A 235 20.89 6.51 12.46
N ALA A 236 21.28 7.31 13.45
CA ALA A 236 21.08 6.95 14.85
C ALA A 236 19.60 6.62 15.20
N PRO A 237 18.58 7.39 14.75
CA PRO A 237 17.17 7.03 14.96
C PRO A 237 16.79 5.66 14.38
N MET A 238 17.22 5.34 13.16
CA MET A 238 16.95 4.05 12.53
C MET A 238 17.64 2.90 13.25
N MET A 239 18.88 3.08 13.66
CA MET A 239 19.65 2.06 14.42
C MET A 239 19.04 1.81 15.78
N GLU A 240 18.61 2.87 16.48
CA GLU A 240 17.93 2.76 17.77
C GLU A 240 16.57 2.05 17.64
N LEU A 241 15.77 2.39 16.63
CA LEU A 241 14.52 1.68 16.34
C LEU A 241 14.75 0.17 16.15
N ARG A 242 15.74 -0.22 15.33
CA ARG A 242 16.11 -1.63 15.11
C ARG A 242 16.57 -2.31 16.39
N ARG A 243 17.36 -1.63 17.22
CA ARG A 243 17.82 -2.14 18.52
C ARG A 243 16.64 -2.43 19.44
N LEU A 244 15.72 -1.48 19.61
CA LEU A 244 14.54 -1.64 20.45
C LEU A 244 13.61 -2.76 19.94
N MET A 245 13.42 -2.87 18.63
CA MET A 245 12.64 -3.96 18.04
C MET A 245 13.28 -5.33 18.33
N LYS A 246 14.62 -5.45 18.21
CA LYS A 246 15.35 -6.69 18.48
C LYS A 246 15.30 -7.08 19.95
N GLU A 247 15.34 -6.09 20.86
CA GLU A 247 15.29 -6.30 22.32
C GLU A 247 13.86 -6.58 22.86
N GLY A 248 12.84 -6.61 21.99
CA GLY A 248 11.46 -6.79 22.42
C GLY A 248 10.82 -5.52 23.01
N ARG A 249 11.45 -4.38 22.86
CA ARG A 249 11.07 -3.10 23.44
C ARG A 249 10.36 -2.17 22.46
N GLY A 250 9.83 -2.69 21.35
CA GLY A 250 9.06 -1.90 20.38
C GLY A 250 7.85 -1.20 21.01
N HIS A 251 7.31 -1.74 22.09
CA HIS A 251 6.20 -1.13 22.83
C HIS A 251 6.60 0.15 23.62
N ASP A 252 7.89 0.42 23.80
CA ASP A 252 8.37 1.66 24.44
C ASP A 252 8.25 2.88 23.49
N LEU A 253 8.04 2.63 22.20
CA LEU A 253 7.97 3.67 21.18
C LEU A 253 6.53 4.00 20.80
N SER A 254 6.15 5.27 20.82
CA SER A 254 4.97 5.73 20.11
C SER A 254 5.35 6.00 18.64
N PRO A 255 4.60 5.52 17.64
CA PRO A 255 3.30 4.85 17.71
C PRO A 255 3.36 3.32 17.79
N CYS A 256 4.54 2.70 17.88
CA CYS A 256 4.69 1.23 17.87
C CYS A 256 3.98 0.55 19.04
N SER A 257 3.85 1.22 20.19
CA SER A 257 3.16 0.69 21.39
C SER A 257 1.70 0.29 21.12
N GLY A 258 1.03 1.01 20.23
CA GLY A 258 -0.35 0.70 19.81
C GLY A 258 -0.46 -0.17 18.56
N CYS A 259 0.67 -0.51 17.93
CA CYS A 259 0.70 -1.14 16.61
C CYS A 259 0.46 -2.66 16.67
N ASP A 260 -0.44 -3.17 15.83
CA ASP A 260 -0.70 -4.61 15.69
C ASP A 260 0.46 -5.37 15.01
N MET A 261 1.40 -4.67 14.37
CA MET A 261 2.55 -5.28 13.71
C MET A 261 3.51 -5.98 14.68
N ILE A 262 3.57 -5.55 15.94
CA ILE A 262 4.38 -6.19 16.99
C ILE A 262 3.62 -7.30 17.73
N LYS A 263 2.40 -7.62 17.29
CA LYS A 263 1.52 -8.65 17.87
C LYS A 263 1.03 -9.62 16.79
N ARG A 264 1.95 -10.08 15.93
CA ARG A 264 1.63 -10.99 14.82
C ARG A 264 2.16 -12.39 15.06
N LYS A 265 1.36 -13.40 14.68
CA LYS A 265 1.79 -14.78 14.66
C LYS A 265 3.05 -14.95 13.82
N THR A 266 4.04 -15.66 14.37
CA THR A 266 5.30 -15.94 13.69
C THR A 266 5.50 -17.44 13.51
N PHE A 267 6.29 -17.80 12.53
CA PHE A 267 6.87 -19.11 12.36
C PHE A 267 8.38 -18.95 12.25
N LEU A 268 9.14 -19.58 13.14
CA LEU A 268 10.59 -19.38 13.26
C LEU A 268 11.01 -17.90 13.39
N GLY A 269 10.23 -17.11 14.13
CA GLY A 269 10.49 -15.67 14.33
C GLY A 269 10.12 -14.76 13.15
N VAL A 270 9.62 -15.31 12.04
CA VAL A 270 9.16 -14.55 10.88
C VAL A 270 7.64 -14.44 10.93
N PRO A 271 7.04 -13.23 10.81
CA PRO A 271 5.59 -13.09 10.75
C PRO A 271 5.00 -13.94 9.61
N THR A 272 4.01 -14.78 9.93
CA THR A 272 3.42 -15.74 8.97
C THR A 272 2.82 -15.06 7.73
N LEU A 273 2.35 -13.82 7.88
CA LEU A 273 1.86 -13.01 6.77
C LEU A 273 3.01 -12.69 5.79
N ASN A 274 4.18 -12.31 6.31
CA ASN A 274 5.35 -12.00 5.48
C ASN A 274 5.88 -13.25 4.76
N MET A 275 5.82 -14.42 5.39
CA MET A 275 6.17 -15.69 4.73
C MET A 275 5.25 -16.00 3.55
N LYS A 276 3.93 -15.84 3.73
CA LYS A 276 2.96 -16.05 2.64
C LYS A 276 3.21 -15.08 1.48
N THR A 277 3.49 -13.82 1.79
CA THR A 277 3.81 -12.79 0.79
C THR A 277 5.12 -13.12 0.10
N PHE A 278 6.17 -13.44 0.84
CA PHE A 278 7.47 -13.84 0.29
C PHE A 278 7.34 -15.07 -0.63
N LEU A 279 6.64 -16.12 -0.21
CA LEU A 279 6.43 -17.31 -1.02
C LEU A 279 5.68 -16.98 -2.32
N LYS A 280 4.62 -16.18 -2.23
CA LYS A 280 3.87 -15.76 -3.41
C LYS A 280 4.70 -14.88 -4.36
N GLU A 281 5.39 -13.89 -3.84
CA GLU A 281 6.07 -12.87 -4.64
C GLU A 281 7.46 -13.34 -5.14
N SER A 282 8.22 -14.06 -4.29
CA SER A 282 9.61 -14.40 -4.58
C SER A 282 9.81 -15.84 -5.06
N VAL A 283 8.92 -16.78 -4.68
CA VAL A 283 9.06 -18.19 -5.04
C VAL A 283 8.08 -18.60 -6.15
N LEU A 284 6.80 -18.22 -5.99
CA LEU A 284 5.77 -18.56 -6.99
C LEU A 284 5.64 -17.49 -8.09
N GLY A 285 6.25 -16.32 -7.85
CA GLY A 285 6.28 -15.20 -8.77
C GLY A 285 4.90 -14.60 -9.01
N TYR A 286 4.69 -13.32 -8.64
CA TYR A 286 3.69 -12.50 -9.35
C TYR A 286 4.13 -12.25 -10.81
N LYS A 287 5.16 -12.97 -11.24
CA LYS A 287 5.63 -13.05 -12.61
C LYS A 287 5.03 -14.29 -13.23
N GLY A 288 3.74 -14.35 -13.31
CA GLY A 288 3.04 -15.23 -14.20
C GLY A 288 2.58 -14.44 -15.40
#